data_6f0ccc4d3f9f24bfe473246f64c2a0d1
#
_entry.id   6f0ccc4d3f9f24bfe473246f64c2a0d1
#
_cell.length_a   1.000
_cell.length_b   1.000
_cell.length_c   1.000
_cell.angle_alpha   90.00
_cell.angle_beta   90.00
_cell.angle_gamma   90.00
#
_symmetry.space_group_name_H-M   'P 1'
#
loop_
_entity.id
_entity.type
_entity.pdbx_description
1 polymer ?
#
loop_
_entity_poly.entity_id
_entity_poly.type
_entity_poly.pdbx_seq_one_letter_code
_entity_poly.pdbx_strand_id
1 'polypeptide(L)'
;SILALAEALDEAGFPKGSVNIITGSGRVTGKQIVEHKLIKKIIFTGGGEGGYEILQQTARNVTPSVLELGGKGPIIVTENIDFDETIDGVLTAAFARKAEVCFAGTRLFLSHQMHDKFIERLSEQAQKIPMGDPLDEKTQLGPLMTKKRVEDISKIVDQSKNEGVNIVCGGFKPTDKNLSKGNFYAPTIATNISHNSHMAQEEIFGPVLSVFKYDDLDDAVEKSNDSDFGLASYVWSNDIRQAHDLAHRIESGNVFINAYGYQSEIPFGGYKKSGVGREHGSEAMLEYTQSKSITVGMGRFQSRFNLN
;
A
#
# COMPACT_ATOMS: atom_id res chain seq x y z
N SER A 1 -10.54 -17.08 9.88
CA SER A 1 -9.55 -16.37 10.73
C SER A 1 -10.20 -15.31 11.60
N ILE A 2 -10.99 -14.36 11.04
CA ILE A 2 -11.62 -13.31 11.88
C ILE A 2 -12.60 -13.85 12.92
N LEU A 3 -13.29 -14.95 12.67
CA LEU A 3 -14.18 -15.58 13.64
C LEU A 3 -13.39 -16.24 14.79
N ALA A 4 -12.18 -16.78 14.52
CA ALA A 4 -11.31 -17.26 15.59
C ALA A 4 -10.83 -16.12 16.52
N LEU A 5 -10.70 -14.88 16.00
CA LEU A 5 -10.45 -13.72 16.85
C LEU A 5 -11.63 -13.45 17.79
N ALA A 6 -12.88 -13.64 17.35
CA ALA A 6 -14.05 -13.50 18.23
C ALA A 6 -14.02 -14.48 19.41
N GLU A 7 -13.65 -15.74 19.16
CA GLU A 7 -13.49 -16.76 20.19
C GLU A 7 -12.38 -16.37 21.19
N ALA A 8 -11.23 -15.94 20.69
CA ALA A 8 -10.12 -15.48 21.53
C ALA A 8 -10.47 -14.27 22.40
N LEU A 9 -11.26 -13.33 21.86
CA LEU A 9 -11.73 -12.15 22.63
C LEU A 9 -12.71 -12.53 23.73
N ASP A 10 -13.61 -13.49 23.49
CA ASP A 10 -14.53 -14.01 24.50
C ASP A 10 -13.78 -14.76 25.62
N GLU A 11 -12.82 -15.63 25.24
CA GLU A 11 -11.95 -16.33 26.18
C GLU A 11 -11.08 -15.37 27.01
N ALA A 12 -10.62 -14.27 26.43
CA ALA A 12 -9.85 -13.22 27.12
C ALA A 12 -10.70 -12.34 28.06
N GLY A 13 -12.02 -12.55 28.11
CA GLY A 13 -12.93 -11.87 29.03
C GLY A 13 -13.29 -10.42 28.61
N PHE A 14 -13.24 -10.10 27.32
CA PHE A 14 -13.74 -8.81 26.85
C PHE A 14 -15.21 -8.63 27.21
N PRO A 15 -15.65 -7.43 27.68
CA PRO A 15 -17.04 -7.19 28.00
C PRO A 15 -17.94 -7.44 26.78
N LYS A 16 -19.07 -8.12 27.00
CA LYS A 16 -20.02 -8.43 25.92
C LYS A 16 -20.49 -7.15 25.22
N GLY A 17 -20.41 -7.18 23.88
CA GLY A 17 -20.79 -6.02 23.05
C GLY A 17 -19.67 -5.01 22.81
N SER A 18 -18.48 -5.15 23.44
CA SER A 18 -17.33 -4.28 23.14
C SER A 18 -16.80 -4.50 21.72
N VAL A 19 -16.74 -5.76 21.28
CA VAL A 19 -16.32 -6.14 19.92
C VAL A 19 -17.39 -7.03 19.31
N ASN A 20 -17.89 -6.66 18.12
CA ASN A 20 -18.91 -7.40 17.41
C ASN A 20 -18.41 -7.70 16.00
N ILE A 21 -18.32 -8.97 15.62
CA ILE A 21 -17.82 -9.39 14.30
C ILE A 21 -19.02 -9.84 13.45
N ILE A 22 -19.22 -9.15 12.33
CA ILE A 22 -20.29 -9.42 11.37
C ILE A 22 -19.65 -9.84 10.04
N THR A 23 -20.01 -11.01 9.54
CA THR A 23 -19.57 -11.49 8.23
C THR A 23 -20.63 -11.25 7.16
N GLY A 24 -20.18 -10.98 5.93
CA GLY A 24 -21.08 -10.74 4.82
C GLY A 24 -20.36 -10.07 3.63
N SER A 25 -21.11 -9.84 2.55
CA SER A 25 -20.55 -9.12 1.42
C SER A 25 -20.48 -7.62 1.68
N GLY A 26 -19.40 -6.96 1.18
CA GLY A 26 -19.25 -5.51 1.29
C GLY A 26 -20.45 -4.75 0.70
N ARG A 27 -21.01 -5.23 -0.42
CA ARG A 27 -22.16 -4.60 -1.10
C ARG A 27 -23.47 -4.65 -0.30
N VAL A 28 -23.66 -5.62 0.58
CA VAL A 28 -24.87 -5.77 1.38
C VAL A 28 -24.58 -5.37 2.82
N THR A 29 -23.78 -6.17 3.53
CA THR A 29 -23.51 -5.97 4.96
C THR A 29 -22.70 -4.71 5.22
N GLY A 30 -21.62 -4.49 4.44
CA GLY A 30 -20.78 -3.29 4.55
C GLY A 30 -21.59 -2.02 4.31
N LYS A 31 -22.40 -2.00 3.25
CA LYS A 31 -23.29 -0.86 2.94
C LYS A 31 -24.25 -0.55 4.08
N GLN A 32 -24.91 -1.56 4.64
CA GLN A 32 -25.85 -1.39 5.75
C GLN A 32 -25.16 -0.83 7.00
N ILE A 33 -23.91 -1.27 7.29
CA ILE A 33 -23.13 -0.72 8.41
C ILE A 33 -22.82 0.76 8.17
N VAL A 34 -22.32 1.11 6.98
CA VAL A 34 -21.92 2.49 6.65
C VAL A 34 -23.12 3.45 6.67
N GLU A 35 -24.29 3.01 6.24
CA GLU A 35 -25.50 3.82 6.22
C GLU A 35 -26.21 3.93 7.59
N HIS A 36 -25.79 3.11 8.58
CA HIS A 36 -26.54 3.01 9.84
C HIS A 36 -26.29 4.22 10.75
N LYS A 37 -27.34 4.89 11.19
CA LYS A 37 -27.30 6.14 11.99
C LYS A 37 -26.58 6.05 13.35
N LEU A 38 -26.44 4.84 13.90
CA LEU A 38 -25.74 4.60 15.17
C LEU A 38 -24.22 4.46 14.99
N ILE A 39 -23.75 4.27 13.77
CA ILE A 39 -22.31 4.22 13.47
C ILE A 39 -21.75 5.64 13.55
N LYS A 40 -20.72 5.85 14.34
CA LYS A 40 -20.13 7.17 14.61
C LYS A 40 -18.77 7.39 13.98
N LYS A 41 -18.11 6.33 13.54
CA LYS A 41 -16.83 6.35 12.83
C LYS A 41 -16.77 5.15 11.90
N ILE A 42 -16.20 5.34 10.72
CA ILE A 42 -15.87 4.26 9.78
C ILE A 42 -14.36 4.21 9.63
N ILE A 43 -13.81 3.01 9.72
CA ILE A 43 -12.43 2.72 9.32
C ILE A 43 -12.51 1.65 8.24
N PHE A 44 -11.91 1.91 7.09
CA PHE A 44 -11.99 1.04 5.93
C PHE A 44 -10.62 0.84 5.28
N THR A 45 -10.28 -0.41 5.06
CA THR A 45 -9.12 -0.80 4.25
C THR A 45 -9.60 -1.56 3.03
N GLY A 46 -9.23 -1.11 1.82
CA GLY A 46 -9.67 -1.74 0.57
C GLY A 46 -9.30 -0.97 -0.69
N GLY A 47 -9.92 -1.32 -1.80
CA GLY A 47 -9.68 -0.65 -3.08
C GLY A 47 -10.35 0.74 -3.15
N GLY A 48 -9.79 1.61 -4.02
CA GLY A 48 -10.23 3.00 -4.16
C GLY A 48 -11.74 3.15 -4.44
N GLU A 49 -12.32 2.33 -5.32
CA GLU A 49 -13.76 2.39 -5.60
C GLU A 49 -14.62 2.20 -4.34
N GLY A 50 -14.27 1.18 -3.51
CA GLY A 50 -14.96 0.96 -2.24
C GLY A 50 -14.80 2.12 -1.26
N GLY A 51 -13.60 2.72 -1.21
CA GLY A 51 -13.32 3.91 -0.40
C GLY A 51 -14.16 5.11 -0.85
N TYR A 52 -14.29 5.33 -2.15
CA TYR A 52 -15.10 6.45 -2.70
C TYR A 52 -16.60 6.26 -2.42
N GLU A 53 -17.12 5.03 -2.54
CA GLU A 53 -18.50 4.73 -2.15
C GLU A 53 -18.72 5.02 -0.66
N ILE A 54 -17.79 4.65 0.21
CA ILE A 54 -17.86 4.93 1.65
C ILE A 54 -17.86 6.44 1.91
N LEU A 55 -16.97 7.22 1.28
CA LEU A 55 -16.96 8.68 1.43
C LEU A 55 -18.28 9.31 1.02
N GLN A 56 -18.89 8.86 -0.07
CA GLN A 56 -20.20 9.36 -0.50
C GLN A 56 -21.31 9.05 0.51
N GLN A 57 -21.28 7.87 1.11
CA GLN A 57 -22.30 7.49 2.11
C GLN A 57 -22.08 8.20 3.44
N THR A 58 -20.81 8.26 3.91
CA THR A 58 -20.48 8.93 5.17
C THR A 58 -20.72 10.44 5.12
N ALA A 59 -20.55 11.07 3.95
CA ALA A 59 -20.88 12.49 3.75
C ALA A 59 -22.34 12.80 4.08
N ARG A 60 -23.29 11.91 3.74
CA ARG A 60 -24.72 12.10 4.03
C ARG A 60 -25.04 12.14 5.52
N ASN A 61 -24.30 11.38 6.32
CA ASN A 61 -24.48 11.27 7.76
C ASN A 61 -23.47 12.13 8.56
N VAL A 62 -22.54 12.81 7.86
CA VAL A 62 -21.40 13.50 8.45
C VAL A 62 -20.61 12.56 9.39
N THR A 63 -20.46 11.31 9.00
CA THR A 63 -19.73 10.31 9.77
C THR A 63 -18.23 10.40 9.45
N PRO A 64 -17.35 10.69 10.42
CA PRO A 64 -15.90 10.71 10.18
C PRO A 64 -15.40 9.34 9.72
N SER A 65 -14.45 9.34 8.79
CA SER A 65 -13.87 8.10 8.25
C SER A 65 -12.36 8.17 8.20
N VAL A 66 -11.72 7.01 8.40
CA VAL A 66 -10.33 6.74 8.06
C VAL A 66 -10.34 5.75 6.91
N LEU A 67 -9.60 6.05 5.86
CA LEU A 67 -9.53 5.21 4.66
C LEU A 67 -8.09 4.85 4.39
N GLU A 68 -7.81 3.57 4.31
CA GLU A 68 -6.55 2.97 3.88
C GLU A 68 -6.77 2.28 2.54
N LEU A 69 -6.30 2.90 1.47
CA LEU A 69 -6.59 2.49 0.11
C LEU A 69 -5.33 1.95 -0.59
N GLY A 70 -5.35 1.89 -1.89
CA GLY A 70 -4.28 1.36 -2.69
C GLY A 70 -3.04 2.25 -2.75
N GLY A 71 -1.99 1.71 -3.34
CA GLY A 71 -0.73 2.42 -3.55
C GLY A 71 -0.02 2.03 -4.84
N LYS A 72 0.93 2.88 -5.26
CA LYS A 72 1.86 2.63 -6.37
C LYS A 72 3.26 3.06 -5.93
N GLY A 73 3.74 2.45 -4.84
CA GLY A 73 4.92 2.86 -4.10
C GLY A 73 6.19 2.97 -4.95
N PRO A 74 6.90 4.12 -4.93
CA PRO A 74 8.20 4.25 -5.55
C PRO A 74 9.29 3.63 -4.67
N ILE A 75 10.31 3.09 -5.31
CA ILE A 75 11.59 2.68 -4.72
C ILE A 75 12.67 3.51 -5.42
N ILE A 76 13.33 4.41 -4.70
CA ILE A 76 14.48 5.17 -5.22
C ILE A 76 15.74 4.52 -4.70
N VAL A 77 16.63 4.12 -5.61
CA VAL A 77 17.95 3.56 -5.28
C VAL A 77 19.00 4.56 -5.71
N THR A 78 19.79 5.08 -4.76
CA THR A 78 20.89 6.01 -5.04
C THR A 78 22.15 5.25 -5.51
N GLU A 79 23.18 5.96 -5.93
CA GLU A 79 24.41 5.30 -6.41
C GLU A 79 25.29 4.76 -5.28
N ASN A 80 25.20 5.35 -4.08
CA ASN A 80 25.96 4.91 -2.91
C ASN A 80 25.12 3.94 -2.07
N ILE A 81 25.22 2.65 -2.35
CA ILE A 81 24.46 1.58 -1.69
C ILE A 81 25.36 0.38 -1.38
N ASP A 82 24.90 -0.49 -0.48
CA ASP A 82 25.28 -1.89 -0.51
C ASP A 82 24.45 -2.59 -1.60
N PHE A 83 25.12 -3.09 -2.62
CA PHE A 83 24.46 -3.57 -3.84
C PHE A 83 23.60 -4.81 -3.60
N ASP A 84 24.14 -5.84 -2.93
CA ASP A 84 23.42 -7.10 -2.71
C ASP A 84 22.32 -6.94 -1.67
N GLU A 85 22.55 -6.18 -0.59
CA GLU A 85 21.53 -5.84 0.40
C GLU A 85 20.37 -5.07 -0.24
N THR A 86 20.68 -4.12 -1.12
CA THR A 86 19.66 -3.34 -1.83
C THR A 86 18.85 -4.20 -2.80
N ILE A 87 19.48 -5.16 -3.50
CA ILE A 87 18.76 -6.14 -4.34
C ILE A 87 17.73 -6.90 -3.50
N ASP A 88 18.14 -7.44 -2.35
CA ASP A 88 17.23 -8.19 -1.46
C ASP A 88 16.12 -7.30 -0.91
N GLY A 89 16.42 -6.06 -0.57
CA GLY A 89 15.45 -5.08 -0.12
C GLY A 89 14.43 -4.71 -1.20
N VAL A 90 14.86 -4.50 -2.43
CA VAL A 90 13.98 -4.23 -3.57
C VAL A 90 13.09 -5.44 -3.89
N LEU A 91 13.65 -6.67 -3.89
CA LEU A 91 12.86 -7.89 -4.06
C LEU A 91 11.78 -8.02 -2.98
N THR A 92 12.16 -7.74 -1.74
CA THR A 92 11.24 -7.78 -0.60
C THR A 92 10.13 -6.74 -0.77
N ALA A 93 10.47 -5.48 -1.07
CA ALA A 93 9.50 -4.42 -1.25
C ALA A 93 8.54 -4.71 -2.42
N ALA A 94 9.06 -5.30 -3.52
CA ALA A 94 8.28 -5.54 -4.73
C ALA A 94 7.44 -6.83 -4.68
N PHE A 95 7.92 -7.89 -4.02
CA PHE A 95 7.31 -9.22 -4.18
C PHE A 95 6.85 -9.87 -2.87
N ALA A 96 7.21 -9.34 -1.70
CA ALA A 96 6.68 -9.86 -0.45
C ALA A 96 5.14 -9.90 -0.47
N ARG A 97 4.56 -10.94 0.12
CA ARG A 97 3.10 -11.18 0.07
C ARG A 97 2.51 -11.20 -1.35
N LYS A 98 3.31 -11.57 -2.35
CA LYS A 98 2.93 -11.61 -3.78
C LYS A 98 2.60 -10.20 -4.33
N ALA A 99 3.08 -9.14 -3.69
CA ALA A 99 2.65 -7.76 -3.93
C ALA A 99 1.12 -7.54 -3.82
N GLU A 100 0.38 -8.47 -3.21
CA GLU A 100 -1.01 -8.26 -2.78
C GLU A 100 -1.02 -7.55 -1.42
N VAL A 101 -0.38 -6.39 -1.37
CA VAL A 101 -0.28 -5.51 -0.21
C VAL A 101 -0.22 -4.05 -0.67
N CYS A 102 -0.99 -3.19 0.01
CA CYS A 102 -1.17 -1.78 -0.39
C CYS A 102 0.14 -0.96 -0.42
N PHE A 103 1.11 -1.30 0.44
CA PHE A 103 2.41 -0.62 0.53
C PHE A 103 3.53 -1.30 -0.28
N ALA A 104 3.23 -2.17 -1.26
CA ALA A 104 4.25 -2.72 -2.14
C ALA A 104 4.99 -1.62 -2.90
N GLY A 105 6.32 -1.74 -2.98
CA GLY A 105 7.17 -0.92 -3.84
C GLY A 105 7.11 -1.43 -5.27
N THR A 106 6.33 -0.82 -6.14
CA THR A 106 6.03 -1.34 -7.48
C THR A 106 6.58 -0.50 -8.63
N ARG A 107 7.21 0.65 -8.31
CA ARG A 107 7.94 1.49 -9.26
C ARG A 107 9.38 1.67 -8.79
N LEU A 108 10.33 1.07 -9.48
CA LEU A 108 11.77 1.15 -9.15
C LEU A 108 12.43 2.21 -10.02
N PHE A 109 13.13 3.16 -9.39
CA PHE A 109 13.89 4.23 -10.02
C PHE A 109 15.38 4.00 -9.83
N LEU A 110 16.13 3.92 -10.94
CA LEU A 110 17.57 3.65 -10.98
C LEU A 110 18.28 4.71 -11.82
N SER A 111 19.49 5.11 -11.43
CA SER A 111 20.32 5.94 -12.31
C SER A 111 20.67 5.19 -13.60
N HIS A 112 20.94 5.94 -14.67
CA HIS A 112 21.36 5.35 -15.95
C HIS A 112 22.58 4.45 -15.81
N GLN A 113 23.52 4.77 -14.91
CA GLN A 113 24.76 4.02 -14.70
C GLN A 113 24.52 2.68 -14.03
N MET A 114 23.56 2.61 -13.11
CA MET A 114 23.29 1.40 -12.33
C MET A 114 22.28 0.46 -13.02
N HIS A 115 21.42 1.00 -13.87
CA HIS A 115 20.23 0.34 -14.38
C HIS A 115 20.51 -1.08 -14.91
N ASP A 116 21.38 -1.23 -15.87
CA ASP A 116 21.51 -2.52 -16.56
C ASP A 116 22.08 -3.61 -15.65
N LYS A 117 23.14 -3.28 -14.89
CA LYS A 117 23.74 -4.20 -13.91
C LYS A 117 22.76 -4.57 -12.79
N PHE A 118 21.99 -3.57 -12.31
CA PHE A 118 21.04 -3.79 -11.23
C PHE A 118 19.88 -4.70 -11.70
N ILE A 119 19.34 -4.45 -12.90
CA ILE A 119 18.24 -5.24 -13.48
C ILE A 119 18.67 -6.67 -13.78
N GLU A 120 19.87 -6.88 -14.32
CA GLU A 120 20.43 -8.21 -14.52
C GLU A 120 20.40 -9.00 -13.21
N ARG A 121 21.02 -8.46 -12.16
CA ARG A 121 21.09 -9.13 -10.85
C ARG A 121 19.72 -9.30 -10.20
N LEU A 122 18.87 -8.28 -10.26
CA LEU A 122 17.52 -8.34 -9.70
C LEU A 122 16.67 -9.43 -10.38
N SER A 123 16.75 -9.53 -11.71
CA SER A 123 16.00 -10.55 -12.48
C SER A 123 16.48 -11.96 -12.19
N GLU A 124 17.80 -12.17 -12.06
CA GLU A 124 18.36 -13.46 -11.64
C GLU A 124 17.82 -13.92 -10.28
N GLN A 125 17.74 -13.02 -9.32
CA GLN A 125 17.25 -13.36 -7.98
C GLN A 125 15.72 -13.52 -7.98
N ALA A 126 14.99 -12.68 -8.69
CA ALA A 126 13.53 -12.77 -8.78
C ALA A 126 13.07 -14.14 -9.32
N GLN A 127 13.79 -14.68 -10.31
CA GLN A 127 13.49 -16.00 -10.89
C GLN A 127 13.78 -17.18 -9.94
N LYS A 128 14.59 -16.96 -8.92
CA LYS A 128 14.92 -17.99 -7.91
C LYS A 128 13.93 -18.02 -6.74
N ILE A 129 13.01 -17.06 -6.64
CA ILE A 129 12.03 -17.01 -5.54
C ILE A 129 11.17 -18.28 -5.57
N PRO A 130 11.20 -19.14 -4.53
CA PRO A 130 10.46 -20.39 -4.52
C PRO A 130 8.95 -20.14 -4.48
N MET A 131 8.24 -20.58 -5.50
CA MET A 131 6.78 -20.56 -5.55
C MET A 131 6.21 -21.92 -5.15
N GLY A 132 5.15 -21.94 -4.33
CA GLY A 132 4.59 -23.21 -3.87
C GLY A 132 3.40 -23.08 -2.93
N ASP A 133 3.10 -24.19 -2.26
CA ASP A 133 2.08 -24.25 -1.22
C ASP A 133 2.46 -23.33 -0.06
N PRO A 134 1.56 -22.41 0.36
CA PRO A 134 1.83 -21.50 1.49
C PRO A 134 2.05 -22.19 2.83
N LEU A 135 1.74 -23.50 2.96
CA LEU A 135 2.01 -24.30 4.15
C LEU A 135 3.40 -24.98 4.11
N ASP A 136 4.11 -24.92 2.98
CA ASP A 136 5.50 -25.38 2.91
C ASP A 136 6.43 -24.25 3.34
N GLU A 137 7.25 -24.48 4.37
CA GLU A 137 8.20 -23.49 4.90
C GLU A 137 9.23 -22.98 3.88
N LYS A 138 9.45 -23.70 2.80
CA LYS A 138 10.34 -23.32 1.71
C LYS A 138 9.69 -22.33 0.74
N THR A 139 8.38 -22.23 0.75
CA THR A 139 7.65 -21.32 -0.14
C THR A 139 7.83 -19.88 0.28
N GLN A 140 8.29 -19.04 -0.63
CA GLN A 140 8.39 -17.58 -0.43
C GLN A 140 7.31 -16.81 -1.19
N LEU A 141 6.78 -17.40 -2.27
CA LEU A 141 5.69 -16.80 -3.05
C LEU A 141 4.55 -17.80 -3.24
N GLY A 142 3.46 -17.58 -2.53
CA GLY A 142 2.23 -18.38 -2.63
C GLY A 142 1.35 -17.97 -3.83
N PRO A 143 0.17 -18.60 -3.99
CA PRO A 143 -0.80 -18.23 -5.04
C PRO A 143 -1.45 -16.87 -4.74
N LEU A 144 -1.85 -16.17 -5.81
CA LEU A 144 -2.69 -14.97 -5.71
C LEU A 144 -4.08 -15.33 -5.17
N MET A 145 -4.76 -14.34 -4.60
CA MET A 145 -6.04 -14.53 -3.92
C MET A 145 -7.10 -15.17 -4.81
N THR A 146 -7.18 -14.81 -6.10
CA THR A 146 -8.22 -15.29 -7.01
C THR A 146 -7.69 -15.55 -8.43
N LYS A 147 -8.41 -16.42 -9.16
CA LYS A 147 -8.16 -16.64 -10.60
C LYS A 147 -8.34 -15.35 -11.41
N LYS A 148 -9.34 -14.55 -11.05
CA LYS A 148 -9.58 -13.25 -11.70
C LYS A 148 -8.36 -12.34 -11.60
N ARG A 149 -7.66 -12.31 -10.47
CA ARG A 149 -6.45 -11.50 -10.30
C ARG A 149 -5.35 -11.92 -11.27
N VAL A 150 -5.14 -13.23 -11.44
CA VAL A 150 -4.18 -13.75 -12.44
C VAL A 150 -4.55 -13.30 -13.86
N GLU A 151 -5.83 -13.37 -14.20
CA GLU A 151 -6.34 -12.97 -15.52
C GLU A 151 -6.17 -11.46 -15.75
N ASP A 152 -6.47 -10.63 -14.75
CA ASP A 152 -6.33 -9.17 -14.83
C ASP A 152 -4.85 -8.76 -14.99
N ILE A 153 -3.95 -9.36 -14.20
CA ILE A 153 -2.50 -9.12 -14.33
C ILE A 153 -1.98 -9.54 -15.71
N SER A 154 -2.40 -10.74 -16.18
CA SER A 154 -2.00 -11.21 -17.51
C SER A 154 -2.40 -10.23 -18.61
N LYS A 155 -3.64 -9.72 -18.56
CA LYS A 155 -4.13 -8.72 -19.53
C LYS A 155 -3.30 -7.43 -19.50
N ILE A 156 -2.99 -6.90 -18.31
CA ILE A 156 -2.18 -5.69 -18.17
C ILE A 156 -0.78 -5.92 -18.76
N VAL A 157 -0.13 -7.03 -18.41
CA VAL A 157 1.21 -7.35 -18.90
C VAL A 157 1.22 -7.57 -20.42
N ASP A 158 0.24 -8.29 -20.98
CA ASP A 158 0.16 -8.53 -22.42
C ASP A 158 -0.16 -7.26 -23.20
N GLN A 159 -1.04 -6.39 -22.68
CA GLN A 159 -1.27 -5.07 -23.26
C GLN A 159 0.00 -4.23 -23.25
N SER A 160 0.72 -4.19 -22.13
CA SER A 160 1.96 -3.42 -22.03
C SER A 160 3.05 -3.91 -22.97
N LYS A 161 3.16 -5.23 -23.22
CA LYS A 161 4.05 -5.78 -24.26
C LYS A 161 3.71 -5.21 -25.64
N ASN A 162 2.42 -5.11 -25.98
CA ASN A 162 1.98 -4.55 -27.26
C ASN A 162 2.26 -3.03 -27.36
N GLU A 163 2.41 -2.35 -26.23
CA GLU A 163 2.81 -0.93 -26.12
C GLU A 163 4.35 -0.75 -26.14
N GLY A 164 5.12 -1.83 -26.28
CA GLY A 164 6.59 -1.80 -26.38
C GLY A 164 7.32 -1.94 -25.05
N VAL A 165 6.63 -2.31 -23.98
CA VAL A 165 7.26 -2.62 -22.68
C VAL A 165 8.08 -3.89 -22.81
N ASN A 166 9.32 -3.87 -22.30
CA ASN A 166 10.19 -5.01 -22.25
C ASN A 166 10.02 -5.77 -20.93
N ILE A 167 9.57 -7.02 -20.99
CA ILE A 167 9.51 -7.92 -19.82
C ILE A 167 10.85 -8.64 -19.68
N VAL A 168 11.62 -8.27 -18.67
CA VAL A 168 12.94 -8.81 -18.41
C VAL A 168 12.86 -10.23 -17.85
N CYS A 169 11.92 -10.47 -16.92
CA CYS A 169 11.62 -11.82 -16.41
C CYS A 169 10.16 -11.92 -16.00
N GLY A 170 9.65 -13.13 -15.84
CA GLY A 170 8.25 -13.37 -15.48
C GLY A 170 7.28 -13.05 -16.62
N GLY A 171 6.16 -12.42 -16.29
CA GLY A 171 5.13 -12.05 -17.27
C GLY A 171 4.29 -13.20 -17.77
N PHE A 172 4.16 -14.28 -16.97
CA PHE A 172 3.39 -15.45 -17.33
C PHE A 172 2.85 -16.21 -16.11
N LYS A 173 1.80 -16.98 -16.34
CA LYS A 173 1.32 -18.00 -15.40
C LYS A 173 2.22 -19.25 -15.52
N PRO A 174 2.79 -19.78 -14.40
CA PRO A 174 3.58 -21.00 -14.43
C PRO A 174 2.81 -22.19 -15.03
N THR A 175 3.48 -23.00 -15.83
CA THR A 175 2.89 -24.16 -16.54
C THR A 175 3.28 -25.50 -15.94
N ASP A 176 4.22 -25.52 -14.97
CA ASP A 176 4.60 -26.77 -14.33
C ASP A 176 3.40 -27.42 -13.59
N LYS A 177 3.49 -28.74 -13.42
CA LYS A 177 2.36 -29.57 -12.94
C LYS A 177 1.83 -29.17 -11.57
N ASN A 178 2.68 -28.61 -10.71
CA ASN A 178 2.31 -28.26 -9.34
C ASN A 178 1.67 -26.88 -9.26
N LEU A 179 2.23 -25.90 -9.98
CA LEU A 179 1.79 -24.50 -9.93
C LEU A 179 0.65 -24.20 -10.90
N SER A 180 0.54 -24.94 -12.03
CA SER A 180 -0.46 -24.68 -13.06
C SER A 180 -1.91 -24.78 -12.60
N LYS A 181 -2.17 -25.54 -11.54
CA LYS A 181 -3.51 -25.72 -10.96
C LYS A 181 -3.90 -24.60 -10.00
N GLY A 182 -2.92 -23.83 -9.51
CA GLY A 182 -3.12 -22.71 -8.59
C GLY A 182 -3.20 -21.35 -9.29
N ASN A 183 -3.46 -20.33 -8.51
CA ASN A 183 -3.52 -18.94 -8.98
C ASN A 183 -2.12 -18.28 -8.96
N PHE A 184 -1.12 -18.94 -9.52
CA PHE A 184 0.24 -18.42 -9.51
C PHE A 184 0.50 -17.49 -10.69
N TYR A 185 1.34 -16.49 -10.44
CA TYR A 185 1.90 -15.60 -11.45
C TYR A 185 3.38 -15.37 -11.14
N ALA A 186 4.25 -15.49 -12.14
CA ALA A 186 5.68 -15.37 -11.94
C ALA A 186 6.09 -13.93 -11.54
N PRO A 187 7.05 -13.76 -10.62
CA PRO A 187 7.65 -12.44 -10.37
C PRO A 187 8.08 -11.79 -11.68
N THR A 188 7.57 -10.59 -11.90
CA THR A 188 7.68 -9.93 -13.21
C THR A 188 8.41 -8.60 -13.05
N ILE A 189 9.46 -8.40 -13.85
CA ILE A 189 10.21 -7.15 -13.94
C ILE A 189 10.04 -6.60 -15.35
N ALA A 190 9.57 -5.37 -15.45
CA ALA A 190 9.31 -4.68 -16.70
C ALA A 190 10.12 -3.40 -16.81
N THR A 191 10.66 -3.13 -18.00
CA THR A 191 11.47 -1.96 -18.35
C THR A 191 10.91 -1.29 -19.61
N ASN A 192 11.48 -0.16 -20.02
CA ASN A 192 11.01 0.61 -21.18
C ASN A 192 9.53 0.99 -21.10
N ILE A 193 9.12 1.43 -19.93
CA ILE A 193 7.73 1.76 -19.60
C ILE A 193 7.53 3.27 -19.75
N SER A 194 6.50 3.66 -20.50
CA SER A 194 6.05 5.06 -20.50
C SER A 194 5.53 5.44 -19.11
N HIS A 195 6.00 6.55 -18.56
CA HIS A 195 5.61 7.02 -17.22
C HIS A 195 4.09 7.21 -17.09
N ASN A 196 3.40 7.60 -18.15
CA ASN A 196 1.94 7.81 -18.19
C ASN A 196 1.14 6.56 -18.57
N SER A 197 1.78 5.38 -18.70
CA SER A 197 1.07 4.14 -19.04
C SER A 197 0.28 3.59 -17.86
N HIS A 198 -0.71 2.75 -18.17
CA HIS A 198 -1.48 2.04 -17.14
C HIS A 198 -0.58 1.23 -16.20
N MET A 199 0.45 0.54 -16.74
CA MET A 199 1.40 -0.23 -15.93
C MET A 199 2.20 0.65 -14.96
N ALA A 200 2.49 1.90 -15.31
CA ALA A 200 3.23 2.84 -14.48
C ALA A 200 2.37 3.49 -13.39
N GLN A 201 1.11 3.79 -13.69
CA GLN A 201 0.27 4.66 -12.86
C GLN A 201 -0.76 3.90 -12.02
N GLU A 202 -1.29 2.77 -12.51
CA GLU A 202 -2.37 2.07 -11.80
C GLU A 202 -1.83 0.96 -10.87
N GLU A 203 -2.54 0.74 -9.77
CA GLU A 203 -2.25 -0.35 -8.83
C GLU A 203 -2.58 -1.70 -9.46
N ILE A 204 -1.57 -2.53 -9.73
CA ILE A 204 -1.75 -3.87 -10.30
C ILE A 204 -2.17 -4.89 -9.24
N PHE A 205 -1.71 -4.71 -8.00
CA PHE A 205 -1.95 -5.58 -6.85
C PHE A 205 -1.54 -7.03 -7.12
N GLY A 206 -0.29 -7.20 -7.55
CA GLY A 206 0.32 -8.49 -7.90
C GLY A 206 1.81 -8.33 -8.25
N PRO A 207 2.54 -9.43 -8.46
CA PRO A 207 4.00 -9.46 -8.51
C PRO A 207 4.57 -8.87 -9.82
N VAL A 208 4.36 -7.58 -10.03
CA VAL A 208 4.84 -6.83 -11.21
C VAL A 208 5.56 -5.56 -10.74
N LEU A 209 6.85 -5.48 -11.06
CA LEU A 209 7.72 -4.33 -10.79
C LEU A 209 7.98 -3.56 -12.07
N SER A 210 7.65 -2.29 -12.08
CA SER A 210 7.92 -1.34 -13.17
C SER A 210 9.23 -0.60 -12.90
N VAL A 211 10.18 -0.62 -13.85
CA VAL A 211 11.50 0.00 -13.67
C VAL A 211 11.67 1.19 -14.58
N PHE A 212 12.16 2.27 -14.00
CA PHE A 212 12.40 3.56 -14.65
C PHE A 212 13.85 3.99 -14.46
N LYS A 213 14.36 4.76 -15.43
CA LYS A 213 15.62 5.47 -15.30
C LYS A 213 15.37 6.88 -14.82
N TYR A 214 16.28 7.41 -14.02
CA TYR A 214 16.32 8.82 -13.67
C TYR A 214 17.64 9.46 -14.10
N ASP A 215 17.60 10.75 -14.44
CA ASP A 215 18.76 11.53 -14.82
C ASP A 215 19.55 12.01 -13.59
N ASP A 216 18.82 12.48 -12.59
CA ASP A 216 19.34 12.87 -11.27
C ASP A 216 18.28 12.61 -10.19
N LEU A 217 18.60 12.90 -8.93
CA LEU A 217 17.68 12.64 -7.82
C LEU A 217 16.48 13.60 -7.79
N ASP A 218 16.58 14.78 -8.41
CA ASP A 218 15.45 15.70 -8.55
C ASP A 218 14.41 15.11 -9.52
N ASP A 219 14.85 14.59 -10.65
CA ASP A 219 14.03 13.84 -11.61
C ASP A 219 13.40 12.58 -10.98
N ALA A 220 14.18 11.85 -10.17
CA ALA A 220 13.66 10.67 -9.46
C ALA A 220 12.51 11.03 -8.49
N VAL A 221 12.63 12.14 -7.76
CA VAL A 221 11.58 12.63 -6.86
C VAL A 221 10.38 13.11 -7.63
N GLU A 222 10.56 13.90 -8.70
CA GLU A 222 9.48 14.39 -9.54
C GLU A 222 8.65 13.24 -10.11
N LYS A 223 9.30 12.27 -10.75
CA LYS A 223 8.65 11.05 -11.28
C LYS A 223 8.00 10.19 -10.19
N SER A 224 8.60 10.13 -9.01
CA SER A 224 8.03 9.40 -7.88
C SER A 224 6.72 10.04 -7.40
N ASN A 225 6.66 11.36 -7.38
CA ASN A 225 5.52 12.14 -6.95
C ASN A 225 4.43 12.27 -8.02
N ASP A 226 4.77 12.08 -9.30
CA ASP A 226 3.80 12.07 -10.40
C ASP A 226 3.01 10.77 -10.43
N SER A 227 2.11 10.66 -9.46
CA SER A 227 1.17 9.58 -9.26
C SER A 227 -0.01 10.06 -8.40
N ASP A 228 -1.16 9.50 -8.64
CA ASP A 228 -2.37 9.70 -7.83
C ASP A 228 -2.26 9.07 -6.43
N PHE A 229 -1.26 8.24 -6.18
CA PHE A 229 -1.04 7.53 -4.94
C PHE A 229 0.10 8.13 -4.11
N GLY A 230 0.07 7.86 -2.80
CA GLY A 230 1.10 8.28 -1.87
C GLY A 230 1.01 7.54 -0.53
N LEU A 231 0.94 6.19 -0.55
CA LEU A 231 0.86 5.40 0.68
C LEU A 231 2.24 5.15 1.27
N ALA A 232 3.10 4.50 0.51
CA ALA A 232 4.42 4.11 0.97
C ALA A 232 5.48 4.31 -0.11
N SER A 233 6.70 4.61 0.29
CA SER A 233 7.87 4.75 -0.55
C SER A 233 9.10 4.18 0.13
N TYR A 234 10.12 3.88 -0.67
CA TYR A 234 11.36 3.26 -0.23
C TYR A 234 12.55 4.04 -0.78
N VAL A 235 13.53 4.28 0.06
CA VAL A 235 14.79 4.94 -0.32
C VAL A 235 15.95 4.06 0.11
N TRP A 236 16.80 3.69 -0.84
CA TRP A 236 18.02 2.93 -0.57
C TRP A 236 19.24 3.82 -0.79
N SER A 237 20.00 4.09 0.26
CA SER A 237 21.20 4.93 0.24
C SER A 237 22.07 4.69 1.47
N ASN A 238 23.40 4.64 1.29
CA ASN A 238 24.36 4.67 2.40
C ASN A 238 24.65 6.10 2.90
N ASP A 239 24.20 7.13 2.17
CA ASP A 239 24.23 8.51 2.64
C ASP A 239 22.93 8.87 3.35
N ILE A 240 22.96 8.87 4.67
CA ILE A 240 21.78 9.16 5.50
C ILE A 240 21.21 10.57 5.28
N ARG A 241 22.05 11.56 4.93
CA ARG A 241 21.58 12.92 4.65
C ARG A 241 20.80 12.96 3.36
N GLN A 242 21.33 12.32 2.32
CA GLN A 242 20.66 12.17 1.04
C GLN A 242 19.35 11.38 1.19
N ALA A 243 19.35 10.28 1.95
CA ALA A 243 18.17 9.49 2.20
C ALA A 243 17.05 10.30 2.90
N HIS A 244 17.39 11.10 3.90
CA HIS A 244 16.44 11.99 4.58
C HIS A 244 15.94 13.12 3.68
N ASP A 245 16.81 13.74 2.85
CA ASP A 245 16.38 14.75 1.88
C ASP A 245 15.32 14.18 0.93
N LEU A 246 15.59 13.01 0.33
CA LEU A 246 14.64 12.32 -0.52
C LEU A 246 13.34 11.99 0.22
N ALA A 247 13.43 11.46 1.45
CA ALA A 247 12.28 11.11 2.25
C ALA A 247 11.37 12.32 2.55
N HIS A 248 11.92 13.49 2.78
CA HIS A 248 11.15 14.72 3.00
C HIS A 248 10.46 15.25 1.74
N ARG A 249 11.01 14.97 0.57
CA ARG A 249 10.51 15.47 -0.71
C ARG A 249 9.50 14.52 -1.37
N ILE A 250 9.49 13.24 -1.00
CA ILE A 250 8.55 12.26 -1.53
C ILE A 250 7.19 12.44 -0.87
N GLU A 251 6.15 12.54 -1.69
CA GLU A 251 4.76 12.71 -1.27
C GLU A 251 4.10 11.38 -0.90
N SER A 252 4.56 10.78 0.18
CA SER A 252 4.07 9.53 0.74
C SER A 252 3.83 9.67 2.24
N GLY A 253 2.79 9.02 2.74
CA GLY A 253 2.52 8.98 4.18
C GLY A 253 3.54 8.16 4.97
N ASN A 254 4.23 7.23 4.31
CA ASN A 254 5.25 6.38 4.91
C ASN A 254 6.48 6.32 4.00
N VAL A 255 7.66 6.56 4.55
CA VAL A 255 8.93 6.43 3.83
C VAL A 255 9.84 5.49 4.60
N PHE A 256 10.30 4.44 3.94
CA PHE A 256 11.23 3.46 4.51
C PHE A 256 12.62 3.69 3.93
N ILE A 257 13.59 3.99 4.81
CA ILE A 257 15.00 4.18 4.44
C ILE A 257 15.75 2.90 4.79
N ASN A 258 16.33 2.22 3.78
CA ASN A 258 17.07 0.97 3.93
C ASN A 258 16.28 -0.08 4.77
N ALA A 259 14.96 -0.13 4.58
CA ALA A 259 14.07 -0.96 5.38
C ALA A 259 12.83 -1.37 4.60
N TYR A 260 12.14 -2.39 5.09
CA TYR A 260 10.84 -2.83 4.62
C TYR A 260 9.92 -3.14 5.81
N GLY A 261 8.67 -2.74 5.68
CA GLY A 261 7.62 -3.01 6.66
C GLY A 261 7.35 -1.86 7.62
N TYR A 262 6.16 -1.87 8.18
CA TYR A 262 5.69 -0.86 9.13
C TYR A 262 5.88 -1.32 10.57
N GLN A 263 5.84 -0.37 11.50
CA GLN A 263 5.83 -0.60 12.94
C GLN A 263 4.52 -0.07 13.50
N SER A 264 3.93 -0.81 14.44
CA SER A 264 2.63 -0.47 15.05
C SER A 264 2.68 0.80 15.92
N GLU A 265 3.88 1.22 16.31
CA GLU A 265 4.13 2.37 17.18
C GLU A 265 4.15 3.71 16.44
N ILE A 266 4.24 3.69 15.10
CA ILE A 266 4.27 4.91 14.28
C ILE A 266 3.03 5.02 13.42
N PRO A 267 2.53 6.25 13.14
CA PRO A 267 1.35 6.44 12.30
C PRO A 267 1.55 5.85 10.91
N PHE A 268 0.51 5.19 10.40
CA PHE A 268 0.44 4.65 9.05
C PHE A 268 -0.76 5.22 8.30
N GLY A 269 -0.58 5.57 7.03
CA GLY A 269 -1.65 6.04 6.16
C GLY A 269 -1.14 6.82 4.96
N GLY A 270 -2.02 7.06 3.99
CA GLY A 270 -1.67 7.58 2.68
C GLY A 270 -1.88 9.08 2.51
N TYR A 271 -1.21 9.61 1.48
CA TYR A 271 -1.47 10.90 0.85
C TYR A 271 -2.34 10.66 -0.39
N LYS A 272 -2.86 11.71 -0.99
CA LYS A 272 -3.57 11.70 -2.29
C LYS A 272 -4.72 10.67 -2.27
N LYS A 273 -4.84 9.83 -3.32
CA LYS A 273 -5.87 8.78 -3.40
C LYS A 273 -5.57 7.52 -2.58
N SER A 274 -4.44 7.48 -1.87
CA SER A 274 -4.12 6.34 -0.99
C SER A 274 -4.84 6.35 0.34
N GLY A 275 -5.46 7.46 0.73
CA GLY A 275 -6.31 7.44 1.92
C GLY A 275 -6.49 8.76 2.63
N VAL A 276 -7.22 8.69 3.74
CA VAL A 276 -7.54 9.82 4.63
C VAL A 276 -7.45 9.34 6.07
N GLY A 277 -6.84 10.13 6.95
CA GLY A 277 -6.59 9.77 8.35
C GLY A 277 -5.34 8.93 8.51
N ARG A 278 -5.15 8.41 9.73
CA ARG A 278 -4.01 7.54 10.06
C ARG A 278 -4.45 6.39 10.95
N GLU A 279 -3.85 5.24 10.74
CA GLU A 279 -3.88 4.07 11.62
C GLU A 279 -2.55 3.98 12.38
N HIS A 280 -2.46 3.11 13.36
CA HIS A 280 -1.26 2.89 14.17
C HIS A 280 -0.80 4.13 14.96
N GLY A 281 0.20 3.93 15.80
CA GLY A 281 0.71 4.99 16.67
C GLY A 281 -0.30 5.51 17.71
N SER A 282 0.11 6.50 18.47
CA SER A 282 -0.77 7.21 19.43
C SER A 282 -1.87 8.02 18.73
N GLU A 283 -1.60 8.48 17.52
CA GLU A 283 -2.52 9.29 16.71
C GLU A 283 -3.79 8.53 16.36
N ALA A 284 -3.69 7.22 16.12
CA ALA A 284 -4.86 6.38 15.85
C ALA A 284 -5.85 6.36 17.02
N MET A 285 -5.39 6.51 18.26
CA MET A 285 -6.27 6.58 19.43
C MET A 285 -7.17 7.83 19.39
N LEU A 286 -6.65 8.93 18.85
CA LEU A 286 -7.40 10.19 18.72
C LEU A 286 -8.55 10.05 17.71
N GLU A 287 -8.39 9.17 16.69
CA GLU A 287 -9.42 8.89 15.71
C GLU A 287 -10.70 8.27 16.30
N TYR A 288 -10.60 7.65 17.48
CA TYR A 288 -11.75 7.09 18.22
C TYR A 288 -12.32 8.02 19.27
N THR A 289 -11.87 9.28 19.33
CA THR A 289 -12.28 10.26 20.33
C THR A 289 -12.85 11.53 19.68
N GLN A 290 -13.50 12.36 20.50
CA GLN A 290 -13.98 13.68 20.08
C GLN A 290 -13.49 14.74 21.06
N SER A 291 -12.93 15.82 20.55
CA SER A 291 -12.53 16.97 21.36
C SER A 291 -13.75 17.76 21.82
N LYS A 292 -13.76 18.19 23.08
CA LYS A 292 -14.76 19.09 23.64
C LYS A 292 -14.09 20.26 24.35
N SER A 293 -14.48 21.48 24.04
CA SER A 293 -14.03 22.65 24.72
C SER A 293 -15.09 23.06 25.79
N ILE A 294 -14.63 23.37 27.00
CA ILE A 294 -15.46 23.88 28.11
C ILE A 294 -14.89 25.22 28.54
N THR A 295 -15.69 26.27 28.44
CA THR A 295 -15.29 27.62 28.87
C THR A 295 -16.12 28.00 30.08
N VAL A 296 -15.47 28.38 31.18
CA VAL A 296 -16.09 28.79 32.41
C VAL A 296 -15.81 30.27 32.63
N GLY A 297 -16.86 31.09 32.74
CA GLY A 297 -16.75 32.49 33.14
C GLY A 297 -16.56 32.59 34.68
N MET A 298 -15.44 33.19 35.11
CA MET A 298 -15.12 33.34 36.55
C MET A 298 -15.58 34.67 37.16
N GLY A 299 -16.37 35.47 36.45
CA GLY A 299 -16.85 36.76 36.90
C GLY A 299 -18.33 37.00 36.54
N ARG A 300 -18.83 38.22 36.85
CA ARG A 300 -20.16 38.59 36.40
C ARG A 300 -20.20 38.63 34.86
N PHE A 301 -21.20 37.94 34.29
CA PHE A 301 -21.45 38.01 32.85
C PHE A 301 -21.79 39.44 32.44
N GLN A 302 -21.05 40.01 31.53
CA GLN A 302 -21.35 41.32 30.94
C GLN A 302 -22.03 41.11 29.60
N SER A 303 -23.30 41.55 29.54
CA SER A 303 -24.05 41.51 28.29
C SER A 303 -23.45 42.48 27.27
N ARG A 304 -23.36 42.04 26.02
CA ARG A 304 -23.03 42.91 24.89
C ARG A 304 -24.17 43.83 24.48
N PHE A 305 -25.37 43.54 24.96
CA PHE A 305 -26.56 44.30 24.68
C PHE A 305 -26.92 45.16 25.92
N ASN A 306 -26.80 46.48 25.81
CA ASN A 306 -27.34 47.39 26.80
C ASN A 306 -28.87 47.51 26.60
N LEU A 307 -29.61 46.58 27.20
CA LEU A 307 -31.07 46.61 27.24
C LEU A 307 -31.49 47.33 28.54
N ASN A 308 -31.27 48.66 28.56
CA ASN A 308 -31.83 49.53 29.63
C ASN A 308 -33.17 50.05 29.19
#